data_ddad50650a97746cb84c06b27aa27aec
#
_entry.id   ddad50650a97746cb84c06b27aa27aec
#
_cell.length_a   1.000
_cell.length_b   1.000
_cell.length_c   1.000
_cell.angle_alpha   90.00
_cell.angle_beta   90.00
_cell.angle_gamma   90.00
#
_symmetry.space_group_name_H-M   'P 1'
#
loop_
_entity.id
_entity.type
_entity.pdbx_description
1 polymer ?
#
loop_
_entity_poly.entity_id
_entity_poly.type
_entity_poly.pdbx_seq_one_letter_code
_entity_poly.pdbx_strand_id
1 'polypeptide(L)'
;MNENKNPYVPADGTELSLWSIVQLLLKKFYWLLLAGIVAAAGVYAVLTLLVTPTYESKVSFYVYNSANNTQQTGTINNSDLQAAESLATTYSKILESNSVLDAVLEDLHAAEGLSRKELSRMIEVSVVSNTQLLEVVVISTDAQFACRIADAFGTVAPTEIVRITKAGGVEVVDHPEVATEKSSPRTVFDSALGFVVGAILASLILVLRTLSDTTIYLPEDIEKLAGITVLGQIPDINVTDKKYTYWELTEGGTARDATEENKQ
;
A
#
# COMPACT_ATOMS: atom_id res chain seq x y z
N MET A 1 6.54 16.34 -46.52
CA MET A 1 6.10 14.97 -46.16
C MET A 1 6.04 14.90 -44.62
N ASN A 2 4.91 15.29 -44.07
CA ASN A 2 4.64 15.11 -42.64
C ASN A 2 3.62 13.99 -42.54
N GLU A 3 4.13 12.79 -42.35
CA GLU A 3 3.36 11.61 -41.99
C GLU A 3 2.68 11.87 -40.66
N ASN A 4 1.41 12.17 -40.70
CA ASN A 4 0.56 12.26 -39.55
C ASN A 4 0.31 10.84 -39.05
N LYS A 5 1.35 10.23 -38.42
CA LYS A 5 1.25 8.94 -37.77
C LYS A 5 0.26 9.08 -36.63
N ASN A 6 -0.93 8.60 -36.88
CA ASN A 6 -1.91 8.37 -35.83
C ASN A 6 -1.28 7.34 -34.84
N PRO A 7 -0.95 7.70 -33.60
CA PRO A 7 -0.16 6.85 -32.70
C PRO A 7 -0.89 5.60 -32.22
N TYR A 8 -2.08 5.32 -32.75
CA TYR A 8 -2.95 4.26 -32.26
C TYR A 8 -3.04 3.02 -33.16
N VAL A 9 -2.42 3.05 -34.35
CA VAL A 9 -2.45 1.88 -35.23
C VAL A 9 -1.09 1.23 -35.19
N PRO A 10 -0.96 0.02 -34.60
CA PRO A 10 0.24 -0.77 -34.78
C PRO A 10 0.36 -1.11 -36.26
N ALA A 11 1.53 -0.83 -36.84
CA ALA A 11 1.82 -1.05 -38.26
C ALA A 11 1.80 -2.55 -38.67
N ASP A 12 1.73 -3.45 -37.71
CA ASP A 12 1.56 -4.88 -37.92
C ASP A 12 0.31 -5.34 -37.14
N GLY A 13 -0.70 -5.77 -37.92
CA GLY A 13 -1.96 -6.26 -37.36
C GLY A 13 -1.71 -7.42 -36.40
N THR A 14 -2.11 -7.24 -35.15
CA THR A 14 -2.19 -8.20 -34.04
C THR A 14 -1.12 -8.17 -32.96
N GLU A 15 -0.01 -7.43 -33.09
CA GLU A 15 0.90 -7.34 -31.96
C GLU A 15 0.62 -6.09 -31.13
N LEU A 16 0.02 -6.28 -29.96
CA LEU A 16 -0.09 -5.23 -28.95
C LEU A 16 1.32 -4.83 -28.52
N SER A 17 1.87 -3.81 -29.15
CA SER A 17 3.10 -3.22 -28.66
C SER A 17 2.88 -2.68 -27.25
N LEU A 18 3.70 -3.07 -26.28
CA LEU A 18 3.68 -2.51 -24.94
C LEU A 18 3.71 -0.97 -24.98
N TRP A 19 4.39 -0.43 -25.97
CA TRP A 19 4.45 1.01 -26.21
C TRP A 19 3.11 1.64 -26.55
N SER A 20 2.27 0.97 -27.35
CA SER A 20 0.92 1.44 -27.70
C SER A 20 0.00 1.48 -26.46
N ILE A 21 0.14 0.50 -25.55
CA ILE A 21 -0.59 0.48 -24.28
C ILE A 21 -0.17 1.66 -23.40
N VAL A 22 1.13 1.94 -23.31
CA VAL A 22 1.65 3.07 -22.53
C VAL A 22 1.14 4.40 -23.09
N GLN A 23 1.16 4.59 -24.42
CA GLN A 23 0.62 5.79 -25.04
C GLN A 23 -0.88 5.96 -24.79
N LEU A 24 -1.65 4.87 -24.83
CA LEU A 24 -3.07 4.89 -24.51
C LEU A 24 -3.32 5.34 -23.07
N LEU A 25 -2.56 4.79 -22.12
CA LEU A 25 -2.66 5.17 -20.70
C LEU A 25 -2.30 6.63 -20.47
N LEU A 26 -1.23 7.12 -21.13
CA LEU A 26 -0.82 8.52 -21.03
C LEU A 26 -1.87 9.48 -21.59
N LYS A 27 -2.50 9.14 -22.73
CA LYS A 27 -3.56 9.98 -23.31
C LYS A 27 -4.83 10.02 -22.47
N LYS A 28 -5.14 8.94 -21.78
CA LYS A 28 -6.32 8.83 -20.89
C LYS A 28 -5.96 8.95 -19.39
N PHE A 29 -4.80 9.53 -19.08
CA PHE A 29 -4.30 9.68 -17.72
C PHE A 29 -5.30 10.37 -16.79
N TYR A 30 -6.03 11.37 -17.26
CA TYR A 30 -7.06 12.03 -16.45
C TYR A 30 -8.17 11.08 -15.99
N TRP A 31 -8.56 10.12 -16.82
CA TRP A 31 -9.57 9.11 -16.44
C TRP A 31 -9.03 8.12 -15.43
N LEU A 32 -7.74 7.74 -15.54
CA LEU A 32 -7.06 6.89 -14.56
C LEU A 32 -6.95 7.60 -13.22
N LEU A 33 -6.53 8.87 -13.23
CA LEU A 33 -6.42 9.68 -12.03
C LEU A 33 -7.78 9.87 -11.35
N LEU A 34 -8.83 10.19 -12.12
CA LEU A 34 -10.19 10.31 -11.61
C LEU A 34 -10.68 9.00 -10.96
N ALA A 35 -10.48 7.86 -11.64
CA ALA A 35 -10.87 6.56 -11.11
C ALA A 35 -10.11 6.20 -9.84
N GLY A 36 -8.80 6.49 -9.78
CA GLY A 36 -7.99 6.33 -8.58
C GLY A 36 -8.50 7.18 -7.40
N ILE A 37 -8.83 8.46 -7.65
CA ILE A 37 -9.39 9.35 -6.62
C ILE A 37 -10.74 8.84 -6.11
N VAL A 38 -11.62 8.39 -7.01
CA VAL A 38 -12.93 7.85 -6.63
C VAL A 38 -12.76 6.57 -5.79
N ALA A 39 -11.84 5.69 -6.18
CA ALA A 39 -11.53 4.49 -5.40
C ALA A 39 -10.95 4.83 -4.02
N ALA A 40 -10.00 5.77 -3.94
CA ALA A 40 -9.45 6.25 -2.68
C ALA A 40 -10.51 6.86 -1.76
N ALA A 41 -11.40 7.69 -2.31
CA ALA A 41 -12.51 8.28 -1.57
C ALA A 41 -13.49 7.21 -1.07
N GLY A 42 -13.75 6.17 -1.86
CA GLY A 42 -14.57 5.03 -1.46
C GLY A 42 -13.96 4.26 -0.28
N VAL A 43 -12.66 3.94 -0.37
CA VAL A 43 -11.93 3.27 0.72
C VAL A 43 -11.91 4.15 1.97
N TYR A 44 -11.62 5.44 1.84
CA TYR A 44 -11.64 6.39 2.96
C TYR A 44 -13.02 6.44 3.65
N ALA A 45 -14.09 6.50 2.87
CA ALA A 45 -15.45 6.52 3.41
C ALA A 45 -15.79 5.21 4.16
N VAL A 46 -15.42 4.06 3.60
CA VAL A 46 -15.62 2.76 4.26
C VAL A 46 -14.86 2.69 5.58
N LEU A 47 -13.57 3.07 5.58
CA LEU A 47 -12.73 3.02 6.78
C LEU A 47 -13.21 3.97 7.89
N THR A 48 -13.75 5.14 7.52
CA THR A 48 -14.21 6.12 8.51
C THR A 48 -15.62 5.85 9.04
N LEU A 49 -16.49 5.22 8.24
CA LEU A 49 -17.89 5.00 8.60
C LEU A 49 -18.13 3.59 9.17
N LEU A 50 -17.40 2.57 8.70
CA LEU A 50 -17.67 1.18 9.05
C LEU A 50 -16.63 0.57 10.00
N VAL A 51 -15.39 1.09 10.02
CA VAL A 51 -14.32 0.52 10.85
C VAL A 51 -14.21 1.29 12.15
N THR A 52 -14.34 0.61 13.28
CA THR A 52 -14.13 1.20 14.60
C THR A 52 -12.65 1.51 14.81
N PRO A 53 -12.29 2.72 15.26
CA PRO A 53 -10.90 3.05 15.54
C PRO A 53 -10.38 2.20 16.71
N THR A 54 -9.12 1.80 16.62
CA THR A 54 -8.42 1.11 17.69
C THR A 54 -7.20 1.92 18.14
N TYR A 55 -6.90 1.81 19.42
CA TYR A 55 -5.80 2.48 20.10
C TYR A 55 -4.82 1.45 20.62
N GLU A 56 -3.55 1.75 20.56
CA GLU A 56 -2.47 0.91 21.03
C GLU A 56 -1.80 1.55 22.24
N SER A 57 -1.61 0.75 23.28
CA SER A 57 -0.75 1.09 24.41
C SER A 57 0.30 0.02 24.55
N LYS A 58 1.54 0.40 24.79
CA LYS A 58 2.66 -0.54 24.87
C LYS A 58 3.43 -0.39 26.16
N VAL A 59 3.94 -1.53 26.64
CA VAL A 59 4.91 -1.61 27.73
C VAL A 59 6.13 -2.37 27.23
N SER A 60 7.32 -1.85 27.53
CA SER A 60 8.60 -2.44 27.11
C SER A 60 9.35 -2.99 28.32
N PHE A 61 9.92 -4.17 28.14
CA PHE A 61 10.68 -4.87 29.17
C PHE A 61 12.10 -5.14 28.70
N TYR A 62 13.07 -4.97 29.60
CA TYR A 62 14.43 -5.42 29.39
C TYR A 62 14.58 -6.81 29.98
N VAL A 63 15.07 -7.76 29.21
CA VAL A 63 15.30 -9.15 29.64
C VAL A 63 16.73 -9.30 30.13
N TYR A 64 16.91 -9.81 31.34
CA TYR A 64 18.22 -10.09 31.89
C TYR A 64 18.33 -11.53 32.41
N ASN A 65 19.56 -12.06 32.34
CA ASN A 65 19.86 -13.38 32.89
C ASN A 65 20.54 -13.22 34.26
N SER A 66 19.93 -13.73 35.32
CA SER A 66 20.49 -13.66 36.69
C SER A 66 21.72 -14.56 36.90
N ALA A 67 22.00 -15.49 36.00
CA ALA A 67 23.13 -16.40 36.13
C ALA A 67 24.51 -15.70 36.12
N ASN A 68 24.57 -14.47 35.62
CA ASN A 68 25.83 -13.71 35.49
C ASN A 68 26.07 -12.65 36.57
N ASN A 69 25.23 -12.60 37.61
CA ASN A 69 25.36 -11.59 38.69
C ASN A 69 26.52 -11.86 39.68
N THR A 70 27.36 -12.86 39.45
CA THR A 70 28.42 -13.24 40.41
C THR A 70 29.83 -12.79 40.01
N GLN A 71 30.06 -12.17 38.84
CA GLN A 71 31.36 -11.59 38.55
C GLN A 71 31.29 -10.37 37.63
N GLN A 72 31.46 -9.25 38.22
CA GLN A 72 31.78 -7.93 37.74
C GLN A 72 33.09 -7.92 36.94
N THR A 73 33.07 -8.42 35.73
CA THR A 73 34.12 -8.14 34.72
C THR A 73 33.44 -7.74 33.45
N GLY A 74 33.46 -6.44 33.19
CA GLY A 74 32.70 -5.72 32.18
C GLY A 74 33.03 -6.04 30.73
N THR A 75 33.02 -7.28 30.31
CA THR A 75 33.05 -7.69 28.93
C THR A 75 31.76 -8.39 28.57
N ILE A 76 30.88 -7.66 27.86
CA ILE A 76 29.70 -8.25 27.25
C ILE A 76 30.18 -9.18 26.13
N ASN A 77 29.97 -10.48 26.29
CA ASN A 77 30.29 -11.48 25.29
C ASN A 77 29.09 -11.66 24.34
N ASN A 78 29.37 -11.92 23.06
CA ASN A 78 28.34 -12.21 22.06
C ASN A 78 27.45 -13.42 22.48
N SER A 79 27.98 -14.35 23.25
CA SER A 79 27.22 -15.48 23.81
C SER A 79 26.16 -15.05 24.80
N ASP A 80 26.44 -14.01 25.60
CA ASP A 80 25.49 -13.50 26.60
C ASP A 80 24.32 -12.75 25.89
N LEU A 81 24.62 -12.06 24.81
CA LEU A 81 23.63 -11.40 23.99
C LEU A 81 22.69 -12.41 23.28
N GLN A 82 23.23 -13.47 22.69
CA GLN A 82 22.44 -14.53 22.07
C GLN A 82 21.60 -15.30 23.11
N ALA A 83 22.16 -15.54 24.30
CA ALA A 83 21.42 -16.17 25.38
C ALA A 83 20.22 -15.30 25.83
N ALA A 84 20.42 -13.99 25.95
CA ALA A 84 19.35 -13.07 26.33
C ALA A 84 18.27 -12.95 25.28
N GLU A 85 18.61 -12.94 23.96
CA GLU A 85 17.66 -12.97 22.86
C GLU A 85 16.81 -14.27 22.86
N SER A 86 17.46 -15.41 23.14
CA SER A 86 16.76 -16.69 23.31
C SER A 86 15.82 -16.69 24.52
N LEU A 87 16.23 -16.05 25.63
CA LEU A 87 15.38 -15.88 26.82
C LEU A 87 14.20 -14.94 26.50
N ALA A 88 14.43 -13.84 25.78
CA ALA A 88 13.36 -12.94 25.38
C ALA A 88 12.28 -13.65 24.55
N THR A 89 12.69 -14.51 23.61
CA THR A 89 11.78 -15.35 22.84
C THR A 89 11.00 -16.34 23.72
N THR A 90 11.64 -16.89 24.73
CA THR A 90 10.98 -17.78 25.68
C THR A 90 9.99 -17.01 26.56
N TYR A 91 10.37 -15.82 27.01
CA TYR A 91 9.54 -14.97 27.86
C TYR A 91 8.34 -14.42 27.11
N SER A 92 8.46 -14.12 25.79
CA SER A 92 7.31 -13.74 24.98
C SER A 92 6.22 -14.83 24.98
N LYS A 93 6.62 -16.10 24.89
CA LYS A 93 5.67 -17.23 24.96
C LYS A 93 5.10 -17.45 26.38
N ILE A 94 5.86 -17.14 27.42
CA ILE A 94 5.35 -17.15 28.76
C ILE A 94 4.30 -16.08 29.00
N LEU A 95 4.52 -14.85 28.48
CA LEU A 95 3.56 -13.76 28.60
C LEU A 95 2.25 -14.02 27.85
N GLU A 96 2.28 -14.77 26.77
CA GLU A 96 1.08 -15.24 26.06
C GLU A 96 0.39 -16.45 26.76
N SER A 97 0.98 -17.00 27.81
CA SER A 97 0.44 -18.19 28.44
C SER A 97 -0.82 -17.91 29.27
N ASN A 98 -1.66 -18.93 29.39
CA ASN A 98 -2.89 -18.83 30.18
C ASN A 98 -2.65 -18.39 31.62
N SER A 99 -1.52 -18.81 32.24
CA SER A 99 -1.18 -18.47 33.62
C SER A 99 -0.96 -16.97 33.78
N VAL A 100 -0.23 -16.35 32.88
CA VAL A 100 0.03 -14.88 32.92
C VAL A 100 -1.24 -14.11 32.58
N LEU A 101 -2.00 -14.56 31.59
CA LEU A 101 -3.26 -13.89 31.22
C LEU A 101 -4.27 -13.92 32.36
N ASP A 102 -4.33 -15.04 33.14
CA ASP A 102 -5.20 -15.14 34.30
C ASP A 102 -4.72 -14.21 35.44
N ALA A 103 -3.42 -14.10 35.66
CA ALA A 103 -2.85 -13.20 36.66
C ALA A 103 -3.10 -11.72 36.30
N VAL A 104 -3.00 -11.36 35.02
CA VAL A 104 -3.34 -10.02 34.51
C VAL A 104 -4.84 -9.73 34.67
N LEU A 105 -5.71 -10.69 34.40
CA LEU A 105 -7.16 -10.54 34.64
C LEU A 105 -7.49 -10.37 36.13
N GLU A 106 -6.77 -11.04 37.00
CA GLU A 106 -6.90 -10.89 38.44
C GLU A 106 -6.46 -9.50 38.93
N ASP A 107 -5.34 -8.98 38.41
CA ASP A 107 -4.83 -7.63 38.73
C ASP A 107 -5.79 -6.54 38.26
N LEU A 108 -6.41 -6.71 37.07
CA LEU A 108 -7.44 -5.82 36.57
C LEU A 108 -8.75 -5.83 37.40
N HIS A 109 -8.80 -6.60 38.50
CA HIS A 109 -9.96 -6.78 39.38
C HIS A 109 -11.23 -7.14 38.61
N ALA A 110 -11.11 -8.11 37.70
CA ALA A 110 -12.20 -8.55 36.82
C ALA A 110 -12.90 -7.35 36.20
N ALA A 111 -12.16 -6.55 35.39
CA ALA A 111 -12.76 -5.53 34.58
C ALA A 111 -13.89 -6.18 33.79
N GLU A 112 -15.07 -5.90 34.23
CA GLU A 112 -16.40 -6.42 33.93
C GLU A 112 -16.48 -7.29 32.67
N GLY A 113 -16.30 -8.62 32.84
CA GLY A 113 -16.61 -9.59 31.77
C GLY A 113 -15.52 -9.88 30.76
N LEU A 114 -14.29 -9.34 30.88
CA LEU A 114 -13.19 -9.65 29.96
C LEU A 114 -12.77 -11.13 30.13
N SER A 115 -12.95 -11.91 29.08
CA SER A 115 -12.50 -13.30 29.08
C SER A 115 -11.02 -13.42 28.69
N ARG A 116 -10.34 -14.49 29.15
CA ARG A 116 -8.96 -14.77 28.73
C ARG A 116 -8.80 -14.78 27.20
N LYS A 117 -9.78 -15.32 26.48
CA LYS A 117 -9.76 -15.38 25.02
C LYS A 117 -9.84 -14.01 24.36
N GLU A 118 -10.56 -13.08 24.94
CA GLU A 118 -10.63 -11.70 24.46
C GLU A 118 -9.32 -10.98 24.78
N LEU A 119 -8.80 -11.09 26.00
CA LEU A 119 -7.49 -10.53 26.36
C LEU A 119 -6.39 -11.03 25.43
N SER A 120 -6.34 -12.34 25.15
CA SER A 120 -5.34 -12.93 24.23
C SER A 120 -5.42 -12.40 22.80
N ARG A 121 -6.57 -11.88 22.35
CA ARG A 121 -6.73 -11.25 21.03
C ARG A 121 -6.37 -9.76 21.01
N MET A 122 -6.38 -9.15 22.16
CA MET A 122 -6.08 -7.73 22.35
C MET A 122 -4.59 -7.47 22.54
N ILE A 123 -3.79 -8.51 22.78
CA ILE A 123 -2.35 -8.40 23.04
C ILE A 123 -1.52 -8.95 21.89
N GLU A 124 -0.41 -8.29 21.63
CA GLU A 124 0.65 -8.75 20.76
C GLU A 124 1.97 -8.64 21.52
N VAL A 125 2.68 -9.77 21.65
CA VAL A 125 3.96 -9.83 22.37
C VAL A 125 5.06 -10.08 21.36
N SER A 126 6.01 -9.15 21.26
CA SER A 126 7.11 -9.22 20.31
C SER A 126 8.46 -8.95 20.95
N VAL A 127 9.49 -9.54 20.37
CA VAL A 127 10.89 -9.27 20.72
C VAL A 127 11.46 -8.30 19.69
N VAL A 128 12.06 -7.21 20.15
CA VAL A 128 12.71 -6.25 19.25
C VAL A 128 13.99 -6.88 18.70
N SER A 129 14.06 -7.05 17.39
CA SER A 129 15.17 -7.76 16.71
C SER A 129 16.54 -7.24 17.12
N ASN A 130 17.46 -8.15 17.38
CA ASN A 130 18.85 -7.88 17.83
C ASN A 130 18.94 -7.09 19.14
N THR A 131 17.95 -7.18 20.01
CA THR A 131 17.96 -6.55 21.32
C THR A 131 17.48 -7.51 22.41
N GLN A 132 17.61 -7.09 23.66
CA GLN A 132 17.06 -7.78 24.82
C GLN A 132 15.72 -7.16 25.25
N LEU A 133 15.07 -6.41 24.35
CA LEU A 133 13.81 -5.76 24.62
C LEU A 133 12.64 -6.64 24.17
N LEU A 134 11.67 -6.74 25.06
CA LEU A 134 10.40 -7.41 24.85
C LEU A 134 9.29 -6.36 24.94
N GLU A 135 8.45 -6.27 23.93
CA GLU A 135 7.32 -5.35 23.91
C GLU A 135 6.01 -6.12 24.02
N VAL A 136 5.11 -5.63 24.85
CA VAL A 136 3.72 -6.05 24.91
C VAL A 136 2.88 -4.88 24.43
N VAL A 137 2.20 -5.07 23.30
CA VAL A 137 1.30 -4.09 22.70
C VAL A 137 -0.13 -4.53 22.97
N VAL A 138 -0.92 -3.64 23.54
CA VAL A 138 -2.34 -3.86 23.82
C VAL A 138 -3.19 -3.03 22.86
N ILE A 139 -4.09 -3.69 22.15
CA ILE A 139 -4.95 -3.06 21.14
C ILE A 139 -6.40 -3.10 21.65
N SER A 140 -7.01 -1.92 21.76
CA SER A 140 -8.41 -1.79 22.21
C SER A 140 -9.12 -0.65 21.48
N THR A 141 -10.45 -0.68 21.49
CA THR A 141 -11.28 0.45 21.04
C THR A 141 -11.31 1.62 22.03
N ASP A 142 -10.90 1.37 23.28
CA ASP A 142 -10.77 2.37 24.33
C ASP A 142 -9.30 2.53 24.73
N ALA A 143 -8.74 3.73 24.52
CA ALA A 143 -7.35 4.07 24.80
C ALA A 143 -7.00 3.94 26.29
N GLN A 144 -7.92 4.31 27.19
CA GLN A 144 -7.69 4.17 28.62
C GLN A 144 -7.70 2.72 29.06
N PHE A 145 -8.58 1.90 28.45
CA PHE A 145 -8.63 0.47 28.73
C PHE A 145 -7.38 -0.26 28.24
N ALA A 146 -6.88 0.09 27.02
CA ALA A 146 -5.61 -0.44 26.53
C ALA A 146 -4.44 -0.12 27.47
N CYS A 147 -4.36 1.12 27.94
CA CYS A 147 -3.32 1.55 28.88
C CYS A 147 -3.40 0.80 30.23
N ARG A 148 -4.58 0.59 30.80
CA ARG A 148 -4.75 -0.17 32.03
C ARG A 148 -4.32 -1.63 31.88
N ILE A 149 -4.66 -2.27 30.76
CA ILE A 149 -4.21 -3.65 30.49
C ILE A 149 -2.68 -3.70 30.35
N ALA A 150 -2.09 -2.76 29.63
CA ALA A 150 -0.63 -2.69 29.46
C ALA A 150 0.08 -2.44 30.80
N ASP A 151 -0.50 -1.62 31.69
CA ASP A 151 0.03 -1.36 33.03
C ASP A 151 -0.06 -2.61 33.95
N ALA A 152 -1.16 -3.36 33.84
CA ALA A 152 -1.31 -4.64 34.51
C ALA A 152 -0.23 -5.65 34.06
N PHE A 153 0.09 -5.68 32.73
CA PHE A 153 1.24 -6.46 32.26
C PHE A 153 2.55 -5.95 32.84
N GLY A 154 2.75 -4.64 32.97
CA GLY A 154 3.92 -4.04 33.58
C GLY A 154 4.12 -4.51 35.00
N THR A 155 3.05 -4.66 35.76
CA THR A 155 3.07 -5.09 37.17
C THR A 155 3.22 -6.61 37.30
N VAL A 156 2.48 -7.38 36.50
CA VAL A 156 2.36 -8.85 36.61
C VAL A 156 3.55 -9.58 35.98
N ALA A 157 4.02 -9.11 34.83
CA ALA A 157 5.03 -9.81 34.04
C ALA A 157 6.33 -10.08 34.78
N PRO A 158 6.94 -9.11 35.50
CA PRO A 158 8.18 -9.37 36.23
C PRO A 158 8.02 -10.47 37.29
N THR A 159 6.90 -10.46 38.02
CA THR A 159 6.63 -11.43 39.09
C THR A 159 6.38 -12.83 38.53
N GLU A 160 5.56 -12.94 37.49
CA GLU A 160 5.19 -14.22 36.89
C GLU A 160 6.34 -14.88 36.12
N ILE A 161 7.16 -14.11 35.40
CA ILE A 161 8.34 -14.63 34.72
C ILE A 161 9.33 -15.21 35.75
N VAL A 162 9.65 -14.48 36.82
CA VAL A 162 10.53 -14.99 37.89
C VAL A 162 9.94 -16.23 38.54
N ARG A 163 8.64 -16.25 38.82
CA ARG A 163 7.94 -17.40 39.42
C ARG A 163 8.04 -18.66 38.56
N ILE A 164 7.89 -18.51 37.24
CA ILE A 164 7.87 -19.63 36.29
C ILE A 164 9.27 -20.11 35.96
N THR A 165 10.19 -19.19 35.66
CA THR A 165 11.51 -19.53 35.13
C THR A 165 12.55 -19.83 36.23
N LYS A 166 12.38 -19.23 37.41
CA LYS A 166 13.32 -19.30 38.55
C LYS A 166 14.75 -18.89 38.21
N ALA A 167 14.93 -18.25 37.06
CA ALA A 167 16.24 -17.84 36.56
C ALA A 167 16.07 -16.60 35.66
N GLY A 168 16.77 -15.51 35.96
CA GLY A 168 16.61 -14.26 35.20
C GLY A 168 15.29 -13.56 35.51
N GLY A 169 14.99 -12.55 34.73
CA GLY A 169 13.78 -11.76 34.87
C GLY A 169 13.63 -10.71 33.78
N VAL A 170 12.63 -9.89 33.96
CA VAL A 170 12.37 -8.72 33.13
C VAL A 170 12.20 -7.49 34.02
N GLU A 171 12.61 -6.35 33.54
CA GLU A 171 12.43 -5.06 34.19
C GLU A 171 11.72 -4.12 33.22
N VAL A 172 10.75 -3.35 33.72
CA VAL A 172 10.00 -2.38 32.91
C VAL A 172 10.93 -1.23 32.52
N VAL A 173 11.07 -0.97 31.22
CA VAL A 173 11.85 0.14 30.68
C VAL A 173 10.95 1.32 30.39
N ASP A 174 9.87 1.06 29.62
CA ASP A 174 8.90 2.07 29.27
C ASP A 174 7.54 1.70 29.87
N HIS A 175 6.96 2.66 30.58
CA HIS A 175 5.62 2.55 31.11
C HIS A 175 4.59 2.84 30.02
N PRO A 176 3.41 2.18 30.07
CA PRO A 176 2.37 2.40 29.08
C PRO A 176 1.79 3.82 29.19
N GLU A 177 1.54 4.41 28.05
CA GLU A 177 0.89 5.71 27.94
C GLU A 177 -0.48 5.57 27.28
N VAL A 178 -1.41 6.49 27.63
CA VAL A 178 -2.71 6.55 26.98
C VAL A 178 -2.53 7.07 25.57
N ALA A 179 -2.90 6.27 24.59
CA ALA A 179 -2.79 6.66 23.19
C ALA A 179 -3.64 7.89 22.89
N THR A 180 -3.02 8.94 22.38
CA THR A 180 -3.69 10.17 21.93
C THR A 180 -4.16 10.08 20.50
N GLU A 181 -3.55 9.21 19.70
CA GLU A 181 -3.86 9.00 18.30
C GLU A 181 -4.34 7.55 18.06
N LYS A 182 -5.25 7.39 17.08
CA LYS A 182 -5.69 6.06 16.66
C LYS A 182 -4.57 5.33 15.92
N SER A 183 -4.35 4.07 16.25
CA SER A 183 -3.36 3.22 15.60
C SER A 183 -3.90 2.58 14.30
N SER A 184 -5.16 2.16 14.32
CA SER A 184 -5.83 1.57 13.14
C SER A 184 -7.27 2.09 13.00
N PRO A 185 -7.80 2.22 11.77
CA PRO A 185 -7.12 2.07 10.48
C PRO A 185 -6.20 3.27 10.16
N ARG A 186 -5.12 3.02 9.46
CA ARG A 186 -4.25 4.07 8.91
C ARG A 186 -4.87 4.68 7.66
N THR A 187 -5.93 5.45 7.87
CA THR A 187 -6.84 5.94 6.82
C THR A 187 -6.13 6.55 5.61
N VAL A 188 -5.03 7.30 5.82
CA VAL A 188 -4.26 7.93 4.74
C VAL A 188 -3.51 6.88 3.92
N PHE A 189 -2.83 5.95 4.57
CA PHE A 189 -2.07 4.90 3.90
C PHE A 189 -2.99 3.93 3.16
N ASP A 190 -4.07 3.50 3.81
CA ASP A 190 -5.03 2.56 3.23
C ASP A 190 -5.79 3.18 2.05
N SER A 191 -6.10 4.50 2.12
CA SER A 191 -6.69 5.23 1.01
C SER A 191 -5.72 5.40 -0.16
N ALA A 192 -4.42 5.61 0.10
CA ALA A 192 -3.40 5.66 -0.93
C ALA A 192 -3.25 4.29 -1.63
N LEU A 193 -3.33 3.19 -0.87
CA LEU A 193 -3.36 1.83 -1.44
C LEU A 193 -4.63 1.64 -2.31
N GLY A 194 -5.78 2.10 -1.83
CA GLY A 194 -7.04 2.11 -2.59
C GLY A 194 -6.93 2.87 -3.91
N PHE A 195 -6.23 4.01 -3.92
CA PHE A 195 -5.94 4.76 -5.15
C PHE A 195 -5.16 3.92 -6.17
N VAL A 196 -4.08 3.27 -5.73
CA VAL A 196 -3.24 2.44 -6.61
C VAL A 196 -4.03 1.28 -7.20
N VAL A 197 -4.77 0.55 -6.37
CA VAL A 197 -5.61 -0.57 -6.81
C VAL A 197 -6.69 -0.08 -7.78
N GLY A 198 -7.35 1.03 -7.48
CA GLY A 198 -8.35 1.64 -8.36
C GLY A 198 -7.78 2.05 -9.71
N ALA A 199 -6.58 2.64 -9.74
CA ALA A 199 -5.90 3.02 -10.98
C ALA A 199 -5.51 1.79 -11.81
N ILE A 200 -5.05 0.70 -11.18
CA ILE A 200 -4.72 -0.56 -11.87
C ILE A 200 -5.99 -1.17 -12.49
N LEU A 201 -7.07 -1.26 -11.75
CA LEU A 201 -8.34 -1.79 -12.25
C LEU A 201 -8.89 -0.94 -13.42
N ALA A 202 -8.82 0.40 -13.29
CA ALA A 202 -9.24 1.31 -14.36
C ALA A 202 -8.38 1.14 -15.61
N SER A 203 -7.06 0.96 -15.46
CA SER A 203 -6.16 0.71 -16.58
C SER A 203 -6.50 -0.59 -17.31
N LEU A 204 -6.79 -1.65 -16.55
CA LEU A 204 -7.19 -2.94 -17.10
C LEU A 204 -8.50 -2.82 -17.90
N ILE A 205 -9.51 -2.13 -17.35
CA ILE A 205 -10.79 -1.90 -18.02
C ILE A 205 -10.58 -1.08 -19.31
N LEU A 206 -9.74 -0.04 -19.27
CA LEU A 206 -9.42 0.76 -20.45
C LEU A 206 -8.75 -0.06 -21.55
N VAL A 207 -7.79 -0.91 -21.19
CA VAL A 207 -7.11 -1.81 -22.13
C VAL A 207 -8.10 -2.80 -22.72
N LEU A 208 -8.91 -3.47 -21.90
CA LEU A 208 -9.93 -4.40 -22.37
C LEU A 208 -10.94 -3.73 -23.31
N ARG A 209 -11.39 -2.52 -22.98
CA ARG A 209 -12.30 -1.77 -23.83
C ARG A 209 -11.66 -1.40 -25.16
N THR A 210 -10.39 -1.03 -25.16
CA THR A 210 -9.68 -0.70 -26.41
C THR A 210 -9.44 -1.93 -27.27
N LEU A 211 -9.19 -3.09 -26.66
CA LEU A 211 -9.10 -4.37 -27.36
C LEU A 211 -10.42 -4.82 -27.99
N SER A 212 -11.53 -4.47 -27.33
CA SER A 212 -12.89 -4.78 -27.83
C SER A 212 -13.40 -3.77 -28.84
N ASP A 213 -12.67 -2.66 -29.06
CA ASP A 213 -13.03 -1.64 -30.06
C ASP A 213 -12.54 -2.11 -31.43
N THR A 214 -13.47 -2.63 -32.22
CA THR A 214 -13.25 -3.11 -33.58
C THR A 214 -13.49 -2.02 -34.63
N THR A 215 -13.43 -0.75 -34.24
CA THR A 215 -13.67 0.36 -35.17
C THR A 215 -12.52 0.46 -36.18
N ILE A 216 -12.87 0.40 -37.45
CA ILE A 216 -11.94 0.51 -38.57
C ILE A 216 -11.60 1.99 -38.75
N TYR A 217 -10.35 2.37 -38.56
CA TYR A 217 -9.87 3.74 -38.67
C TYR A 217 -9.07 4.00 -39.96
N LEU A 218 -8.47 2.99 -40.58
CA LEU A 218 -7.64 3.13 -41.74
C LEU A 218 -8.17 2.35 -42.94
N PRO A 219 -7.96 2.87 -44.19
CA PRO A 219 -8.26 2.14 -45.40
C PRO A 219 -7.54 0.81 -45.53
N GLU A 220 -6.33 0.69 -44.98
CA GLU A 220 -5.50 -0.52 -44.93
C GLU A 220 -6.12 -1.67 -44.11
N ASP A 221 -6.94 -1.31 -43.11
CA ASP A 221 -7.67 -2.30 -42.31
C ASP A 221 -8.76 -3.00 -43.11
N ILE A 222 -9.36 -2.26 -44.09
CA ILE A 222 -10.37 -2.79 -44.99
C ILE A 222 -9.72 -3.77 -45.99
N GLU A 223 -8.55 -3.45 -46.53
CA GLU A 223 -7.82 -4.34 -47.44
C GLU A 223 -7.44 -5.65 -46.75
N LYS A 224 -6.96 -5.58 -45.49
CA LYS A 224 -6.55 -6.76 -44.73
C LYS A 224 -7.73 -7.63 -44.31
N LEU A 225 -8.83 -7.02 -43.88
CA LEU A 225 -10.02 -7.75 -43.37
C LEU A 225 -10.93 -8.28 -44.46
N ALA A 226 -11.15 -7.48 -45.53
CA ALA A 226 -12.09 -7.81 -46.57
C ALA A 226 -11.42 -8.36 -47.84
N GLY A 227 -10.11 -8.29 -47.97
CA GLY A 227 -9.38 -8.74 -49.17
C GLY A 227 -9.69 -7.95 -50.44
N ILE A 228 -10.18 -6.70 -50.29
CA ILE A 228 -10.57 -5.81 -51.39
C ILE A 228 -9.67 -4.59 -51.43
N THR A 229 -9.15 -4.25 -52.60
CA THR A 229 -8.27 -3.07 -52.79
C THR A 229 -9.07 -1.78 -52.66
N VAL A 230 -8.62 -0.86 -51.82
CA VAL A 230 -9.23 0.48 -51.68
C VAL A 230 -8.84 1.34 -52.86
N LEU A 231 -9.81 1.68 -53.71
CA LEU A 231 -9.61 2.44 -54.96
C LEU A 231 -9.44 3.95 -54.71
N GLY A 232 -9.81 4.45 -53.56
CA GLY A 232 -9.66 5.88 -53.24
C GLY A 232 -10.33 6.25 -51.90
N GLN A 233 -9.88 7.35 -51.30
CA GLN A 233 -10.41 7.91 -50.08
C GLN A 233 -10.97 9.32 -50.38
N ILE A 234 -12.20 9.57 -49.94
CA ILE A 234 -12.81 10.91 -50.04
C ILE A 234 -12.54 11.61 -48.70
N PRO A 235 -11.74 12.70 -48.69
CA PRO A 235 -11.48 13.44 -47.47
C PRO A 235 -12.74 14.17 -46.99
N ASP A 236 -12.95 14.23 -45.68
CA ASP A 236 -14.02 15.03 -45.08
C ASP A 236 -13.72 16.53 -45.29
N ILE A 237 -14.60 17.24 -45.97
CA ILE A 237 -14.46 18.65 -46.34
C ILE A 237 -14.80 19.60 -45.18
N ASN A 238 -15.28 19.09 -44.04
CA ASN A 238 -15.64 19.88 -42.87
C ASN A 238 -14.47 20.30 -41.96
N VAL A 239 -13.24 20.36 -42.48
CA VAL A 239 -12.10 20.88 -41.75
C VAL A 239 -12.06 22.41 -41.85
N THR A 240 -12.71 23.06 -40.91
CA THR A 240 -12.89 24.53 -40.84
C THR A 240 -11.61 25.31 -40.49
N ASP A 241 -10.41 24.78 -40.59
CA ASP A 241 -9.22 25.53 -40.16
C ASP A 241 -7.89 25.24 -40.88
N LYS A 242 -7.89 24.87 -42.17
CA LYS A 242 -6.69 25.05 -42.98
C LYS A 242 -7.11 25.57 -44.37
N LYS A 243 -6.66 26.75 -44.66
CA LYS A 243 -6.75 27.42 -45.96
C LYS A 243 -6.05 26.56 -47.02
N TYR A 244 -6.74 25.51 -47.49
CA TYR A 244 -6.29 24.78 -48.67
C TYR A 244 -6.73 25.57 -49.91
N THR A 245 -5.79 26.08 -50.63
CA THR A 245 -6.05 26.77 -51.91
C THR A 245 -6.38 25.69 -52.94
N TYR A 246 -7.48 25.86 -53.67
CA TYR A 246 -8.10 24.89 -54.59
C TYR A 246 -7.13 24.25 -55.62
N TRP A 247 -6.00 24.88 -55.88
CA TRP A 247 -4.99 24.40 -56.82
C TRP A 247 -4.01 23.37 -56.23
N GLU A 248 -3.94 23.23 -54.92
CA GLU A 248 -3.11 22.17 -54.26
C GLU A 248 -3.73 20.77 -54.37
N LEU A 249 -5.01 20.69 -54.74
CA LEU A 249 -5.74 19.43 -54.87
C LEU A 249 -5.68 18.81 -56.27
N THR A 250 -5.16 19.52 -57.27
CA THR A 250 -5.31 19.10 -58.66
C THR A 250 -4.04 18.65 -59.37
N GLU A 251 -2.83 18.77 -58.78
CA GLU A 251 -1.64 18.32 -59.51
C GLU A 251 -0.49 17.85 -58.64
N GLY A 252 -0.03 16.64 -58.90
CA GLY A 252 1.38 16.27 -58.85
C GLY A 252 2.19 17.05 -59.92
N GLY A 253 2.18 18.36 -59.88
CA GLY A 253 2.86 19.25 -60.80
C GLY A 253 3.79 20.22 -60.08
N THR A 254 5.07 20.01 -60.27
CA THR A 254 6.25 20.86 -60.11
C THR A 254 6.00 22.28 -59.59
N ALA A 255 6.48 22.53 -58.36
CA ALA A 255 6.71 23.87 -57.85
C ALA A 255 7.73 24.61 -58.73
N ARG A 256 7.30 25.63 -59.42
CA ARG A 256 8.15 26.68 -59.97
C ARG A 256 7.68 28.04 -59.49
N ASP A 257 8.57 28.67 -58.74
CA ASP A 257 8.77 30.10 -58.56
C ASP A 257 7.59 31.08 -58.72
N ALA A 258 7.14 31.56 -57.57
CA ALA A 258 6.56 32.89 -57.43
C ALA A 258 7.11 33.58 -56.20
N THR A 259 8.46 33.76 -56.17
CA THR A 259 9.13 34.68 -55.28
C THR A 259 9.83 35.72 -56.10
N GLU A 260 9.08 36.66 -56.69
CA GLU A 260 9.57 37.96 -57.15
C GLU A 260 8.40 38.75 -57.78
N GLU A 261 7.67 39.46 -56.93
CA GLU A 261 7.03 40.71 -57.35
C GLU A 261 6.23 41.32 -56.20
N ASN A 262 6.95 41.97 -55.32
CA ASN A 262 6.42 43.14 -54.62
C ASN A 262 7.54 43.88 -53.85
N LYS A 263 8.36 44.58 -54.67
CA LYS A 263 9.12 45.76 -54.25
C LYS A 263 9.07 46.76 -55.38
N GLN A 264 8.07 47.61 -55.32
CA GLN A 264 8.18 49.01 -55.72
C GLN A 264 7.11 49.83 -55.01
#